data_b8ca2534af4bae1d23f1044c3dd21fe2
#
_entry.id   b8ca2534af4bae1d23f1044c3dd21fe2
#
_cell.length_a   1.000
_cell.length_b   1.000
_cell.length_c   1.000
_cell.angle_alpha   90.00
_cell.angle_beta   90.00
_cell.angle_gamma   90.00
#
_symmetry.space_group_name_H-M   'P 1'
#
loop_
_entity.id
_entity.type
_entity.pdbx_description
1 polymer ?
#
loop_
_entity_poly.entity_id
_entity_poly.type
_entity_poly.pdbx_seq_one_letter_code
_entity_poly.pdbx_strand_id
1 'polypeptide(L)'
;MRKPFLFILFLVAMSVSMQAQRLERDLYSVAFYNVENLFDTIHDVNKDDAEFLPGGRYDWGTRKYTSKLKRLAQVLSELSRTEVPQGPAFIGLAEVENSRVLDDLVKQPGMEQYRYIQYEGPDKRGIDCALLYDPSQYEITASKLVLSEPFEGDTTHLTRGFLIVDGRLAN
;
A
#
# COMPACT_ATOMS: atom_id res chain seq x y z
N MET A 1 58.73 34.48 13.47
CA MET A 1 58.48 33.12 13.02
C MET A 1 57.18 32.54 13.66
N ARG A 2 55.98 33.11 13.36
CA ARG A 2 54.71 32.68 13.98
C ARG A 2 53.58 32.39 12.96
N LYS A 3 53.88 32.37 11.67
CA LYS A 3 52.85 32.23 10.59
C LYS A 3 52.47 30.78 10.20
N PRO A 4 53.31 29.74 10.30
CA PRO A 4 52.89 28.41 9.85
C PRO A 4 51.85 27.74 10.76
N PHE A 5 51.84 28.05 12.07
CA PHE A 5 50.93 27.43 13.03
C PHE A 5 49.46 27.87 12.82
N LEU A 6 49.28 29.13 12.45
CA LEU A 6 47.94 29.66 12.16
C LEU A 6 47.33 29.05 10.88
N PHE A 7 48.19 28.76 9.88
CA PHE A 7 47.78 28.18 8.62
C PHE A 7 47.38 26.70 8.76
N ILE A 8 48.08 25.95 9.61
CA ILE A 8 47.74 24.56 9.92
C ILE A 8 46.41 24.46 10.69
N LEU A 9 46.19 25.39 11.64
CA LEU A 9 44.92 25.45 12.40
C LEU A 9 43.71 25.75 11.48
N PHE A 10 43.91 26.61 10.48
CA PHE A 10 42.88 26.97 9.49
C PHE A 10 42.56 25.80 8.54
N LEU A 11 43.57 25.02 8.11
CA LEU A 11 43.41 23.82 7.31
C LEU A 11 42.69 22.69 8.06
N VAL A 12 42.98 22.51 9.35
CA VAL A 12 42.28 21.53 10.21
C VAL A 12 40.83 21.96 10.45
N ALA A 13 40.56 23.24 10.64
CA ALA A 13 39.19 23.75 10.79
C ALA A 13 38.37 23.59 9.50
N MET A 14 38.96 23.77 8.31
CA MET A 14 38.29 23.53 7.04
C MET A 14 37.99 22.03 6.78
N SER A 15 38.87 21.13 7.20
CA SER A 15 38.63 19.68 7.04
C SER A 15 37.53 19.17 7.96
N VAL A 16 37.34 19.74 9.13
CA VAL A 16 36.21 19.40 10.04
C VAL A 16 34.89 19.94 9.48
N SER A 17 34.90 21.09 8.79
CA SER A 17 33.69 21.66 8.18
C SER A 17 33.21 20.87 6.94
N MET A 18 34.08 20.14 6.25
CA MET A 18 33.71 19.34 5.08
C MET A 18 33.05 18.00 5.43
N GLN A 19 33.10 17.56 6.69
CA GLN A 19 32.39 16.32 7.13
C GLN A 19 30.95 16.57 7.55
N ALA A 20 30.49 17.81 7.60
CA ALA A 20 29.16 18.16 8.16
C ALA A 20 28.01 18.16 7.13
N GLN A 21 28.21 17.74 5.89
CA GLN A 21 27.17 17.64 4.89
C GLN A 21 27.04 16.20 4.34
N ARG A 22 26.87 15.20 5.22
CA ARG A 22 26.14 14.02 4.81
C ARG A 22 24.69 14.42 4.73
N LEU A 23 24.19 14.61 3.54
CA LEU A 23 22.75 14.57 3.29
C LEU A 23 22.30 13.18 3.72
N GLU A 24 21.72 13.06 4.92
CA GLU A 24 20.94 11.88 5.27
C GLU A 24 19.82 11.82 4.24
N ARG A 25 19.84 10.79 3.42
CA ARG A 25 18.79 10.50 2.47
C ARG A 25 17.96 9.38 3.08
N ASP A 26 16.73 9.70 3.42
CA ASP A 26 15.77 8.67 3.77
C ASP A 26 15.42 7.87 2.51
N LEU A 27 15.47 6.56 2.64
CA LEU A 27 15.08 5.64 1.57
C LEU A 27 13.68 5.11 1.89
N TYR A 28 12.74 5.38 1.00
CA TYR A 28 11.39 4.85 1.05
C TYR A 28 11.18 3.85 -0.07
N SER A 29 10.40 2.82 0.18
CA SER A 29 9.92 1.94 -0.87
C SER A 29 8.42 2.10 -1.06
N VAL A 30 7.98 1.84 -2.27
CA VAL A 30 6.58 1.78 -2.66
C VAL A 30 6.36 0.48 -3.43
N ALA A 31 5.21 -0.14 -3.25
CA ALA A 31 4.89 -1.38 -3.92
C ALA A 31 3.48 -1.34 -4.54
N PHE A 32 3.25 -2.22 -5.48
CA PHE A 32 1.93 -2.52 -6.01
C PHE A 32 1.77 -4.03 -6.12
N TYR A 33 0.62 -4.56 -5.70
CA TYR A 33 0.37 -5.99 -5.69
C TYR A 33 -1.09 -6.29 -6.09
N ASN A 34 -1.29 -7.19 -7.06
CA ASN A 34 -2.60 -7.74 -7.36
C ASN A 34 -2.87 -8.90 -6.41
N VAL A 35 -3.89 -8.79 -5.58
CA VAL A 35 -4.26 -9.83 -4.60
C VAL A 35 -5.09 -10.97 -5.20
N GLU A 36 -5.36 -10.93 -6.50
CA GLU A 36 -6.04 -12.00 -7.25
C GLU A 36 -7.40 -12.38 -6.66
N ASN A 37 -8.35 -11.44 -6.68
CA ASN A 37 -9.70 -11.63 -6.17
C ASN A 37 -9.73 -11.99 -4.67
N LEU A 38 -9.38 -11.04 -3.81
CA LEU A 38 -9.51 -11.19 -2.36
C LEU A 38 -10.96 -10.96 -1.95
N PHE A 39 -11.75 -12.03 -1.96
CA PHE A 39 -13.11 -12.06 -1.45
C PHE A 39 -13.18 -12.63 -0.04
N ASP A 40 -14.15 -12.19 0.75
CA ASP A 40 -14.53 -12.84 1.99
C ASP A 40 -15.50 -14.04 1.70
N THR A 41 -16.32 -14.43 2.63
CA THR A 41 -17.26 -15.57 2.48
C THR A 41 -18.71 -15.14 2.63
N ILE A 42 -18.98 -13.83 2.55
CA ILE A 42 -20.30 -13.23 2.78
C ILE A 42 -20.74 -12.54 1.49
N HIS A 43 -21.95 -12.85 1.03
CA HIS A 43 -22.51 -12.22 -0.16
C HIS A 43 -22.74 -10.71 0.05
N ASP A 44 -22.18 -9.89 -0.83
CA ASP A 44 -22.44 -8.46 -0.87
C ASP A 44 -23.65 -8.15 -1.75
N VAL A 45 -24.61 -7.43 -1.17
CA VAL A 45 -25.87 -7.09 -1.84
C VAL A 45 -25.62 -6.34 -3.15
N ASN A 46 -26.27 -6.77 -4.23
CA ASN A 46 -26.12 -6.24 -5.58
C ASN A 46 -24.76 -6.49 -6.26
N LYS A 47 -23.95 -7.42 -5.75
CA LYS A 47 -22.70 -7.83 -6.37
C LYS A 47 -22.82 -9.24 -6.97
N ASP A 48 -22.06 -9.48 -8.02
CA ASP A 48 -21.97 -10.79 -8.69
C ASP A 48 -20.75 -11.56 -8.15
N ASP A 49 -20.81 -11.91 -6.87
CA ASP A 49 -19.76 -12.57 -6.10
C ASP A 49 -20.05 -14.07 -5.82
N ALA A 50 -21.16 -14.58 -6.34
CA ALA A 50 -21.65 -15.94 -6.04
C ALA A 50 -20.62 -17.05 -6.27
N GLU A 51 -19.70 -16.87 -7.21
CA GLU A 51 -18.62 -17.83 -7.49
C GLU A 51 -17.62 -17.93 -6.32
N PHE A 52 -17.50 -16.88 -5.50
CA PHE A 52 -16.59 -16.74 -4.36
C PHE A 52 -17.27 -16.97 -3.01
N LEU A 53 -18.42 -17.63 -3.00
CA LEU A 53 -19.10 -18.00 -1.76
C LEU A 53 -18.90 -19.49 -1.41
N PRO A 54 -19.14 -19.89 -0.15
CA PRO A 54 -19.25 -21.29 0.21
C PRO A 54 -20.31 -21.98 -0.64
N GLY A 55 -19.94 -23.06 -1.33
CA GLY A 55 -20.85 -23.76 -2.27
C GLY A 55 -20.93 -23.12 -3.67
N GLY A 56 -20.28 -21.97 -3.92
CA GLY A 56 -20.10 -21.40 -5.25
C GLY A 56 -19.07 -22.17 -6.08
N ARG A 57 -18.81 -21.70 -7.32
CA ARG A 57 -17.88 -22.36 -8.26
C ARG A 57 -16.51 -22.66 -7.67
N TYR A 58 -15.96 -21.78 -6.87
CA TYR A 58 -14.65 -21.94 -6.26
C TYR A 58 -14.71 -22.58 -4.87
N ASP A 59 -15.91 -22.90 -4.36
CA ASP A 59 -16.13 -23.42 -2.99
C ASP A 59 -15.31 -22.58 -1.99
N TRP A 60 -15.55 -21.26 -2.01
CA TRP A 60 -14.74 -20.28 -1.30
C TRP A 60 -15.19 -20.15 0.15
N GLY A 61 -14.74 -21.08 0.98
CA GLY A 61 -15.07 -21.11 2.40
C GLY A 61 -13.96 -20.50 3.28
N THR A 62 -14.27 -20.36 4.57
CA THR A 62 -13.40 -19.75 5.59
C THR A 62 -11.96 -20.27 5.58
N ARG A 63 -11.76 -21.59 5.34
CA ARG A 63 -10.42 -22.18 5.28
C ARG A 63 -9.58 -21.62 4.12
N LYS A 64 -10.18 -21.44 2.94
CA LYS A 64 -9.50 -20.88 1.76
C LYS A 64 -9.22 -19.41 1.98
N TYR A 65 -10.19 -18.66 2.48
CA TYR A 65 -10.09 -17.25 2.81
C TYR A 65 -8.96 -16.97 3.82
N THR A 66 -8.98 -17.60 4.99
CA THR A 66 -7.95 -17.42 6.01
C THR A 66 -6.56 -17.86 5.56
N SER A 67 -6.48 -18.92 4.74
CA SER A 67 -5.21 -19.36 4.16
C SER A 67 -4.65 -18.34 3.16
N LYS A 68 -5.52 -17.68 2.38
CA LYS A 68 -5.13 -16.62 1.45
C LYS A 68 -4.65 -15.39 2.18
N LEU A 69 -5.39 -14.93 3.21
CA LEU A 69 -4.97 -13.80 4.06
C LEU A 69 -3.57 -14.00 4.64
N LYS A 70 -3.32 -15.18 5.22
CA LYS A 70 -1.99 -15.50 5.78
C LYS A 70 -0.87 -15.42 4.75
N ARG A 71 -1.09 -15.99 3.55
CA ARG A 71 -0.08 -15.96 2.48
C ARG A 71 0.14 -14.54 1.94
N LEU A 72 -0.93 -13.77 1.76
CA LEU A 72 -0.82 -12.36 1.35
C LEU A 72 -0.04 -11.56 2.40
N ALA A 73 -0.39 -11.68 3.68
CA ALA A 73 0.31 -11.00 4.75
C ALA A 73 1.79 -11.36 4.77
N GLN A 74 2.15 -12.64 4.63
CA GLN A 74 3.54 -13.07 4.55
C GLN A 74 4.28 -12.41 3.39
N VAL A 75 3.69 -12.37 2.18
CA VAL A 75 4.32 -11.74 1.03
C VAL A 75 4.43 -10.23 1.22
N LEU A 76 3.33 -9.57 1.59
CA LEU A 76 3.28 -8.11 1.69
C LEU A 76 4.18 -7.58 2.82
N SER A 77 4.27 -8.29 3.94
CA SER A 77 5.13 -7.91 5.07
C SER A 77 6.62 -8.02 4.75
N GLU A 78 7.01 -8.83 3.78
CA GLU A 78 8.42 -9.03 3.39
C GLU A 78 8.86 -8.14 2.21
N LEU A 79 7.92 -7.41 1.59
CA LEU A 79 8.24 -6.54 0.47
C LEU A 79 9.30 -5.50 0.86
N SER A 80 10.33 -5.38 0.05
CA SER A 80 11.43 -4.40 0.15
C SER A 80 12.20 -4.37 1.47
N ARG A 81 11.98 -5.30 2.41
CA ARG A 81 12.63 -5.26 3.74
C ARG A 81 14.14 -5.46 3.71
N THR A 82 14.67 -6.00 2.64
CA THR A 82 16.13 -6.12 2.44
C THR A 82 16.78 -4.73 2.29
N GLU A 83 16.13 -3.85 1.52
CA GLU A 83 16.63 -2.50 1.20
C GLU A 83 16.08 -1.46 2.19
N VAL A 84 14.84 -1.64 2.62
CA VAL A 84 14.10 -0.75 3.54
C VAL A 84 13.53 -1.58 4.68
N PRO A 85 14.24 -1.69 5.81
CA PRO A 85 13.83 -2.56 6.94
C PRO A 85 12.43 -2.26 7.49
N GLN A 86 11.94 -1.03 7.35
CA GLN A 86 10.59 -0.62 7.73
C GLN A 86 9.51 -1.22 6.80
N GLY A 87 9.92 -1.69 5.61
CA GLY A 87 9.02 -2.09 4.53
C GLY A 87 8.48 -0.90 3.74
N PRO A 88 7.55 -1.14 2.81
CA PRO A 88 6.98 -0.08 1.98
C PRO A 88 6.24 0.98 2.79
N ALA A 89 6.46 2.27 2.45
CA ALA A 89 5.68 3.38 2.98
C ALA A 89 4.20 3.24 2.58
N PHE A 90 3.95 2.73 1.38
CA PHE A 90 2.60 2.35 0.94
C PHE A 90 2.63 1.23 -0.12
N ILE A 91 1.53 0.47 -0.18
CA ILE A 91 1.31 -0.63 -1.11
C ILE A 91 -0.04 -0.43 -1.80
N GLY A 92 -0.05 -0.19 -3.11
CA GLY A 92 -1.26 -0.26 -3.91
C GLY A 92 -1.73 -1.70 -4.06
N LEU A 93 -3.01 -1.94 -3.85
CA LEU A 93 -3.64 -3.25 -4.03
C LEU A 93 -4.69 -3.17 -5.15
N ALA A 94 -4.78 -4.22 -5.94
CA ALA A 94 -5.87 -4.43 -6.89
C ALA A 94 -6.61 -5.73 -6.60
N GLU A 95 -7.89 -5.76 -6.98
CA GLU A 95 -8.78 -6.91 -6.81
C GLU A 95 -9.12 -7.22 -5.34
N VAL A 96 -9.38 -6.16 -4.59
CA VAL A 96 -9.88 -6.20 -3.20
C VAL A 96 -11.39 -6.06 -3.22
N GLU A 97 -12.10 -6.92 -2.52
CA GLU A 97 -13.57 -6.89 -2.47
C GLU A 97 -14.08 -5.65 -1.72
N ASN A 98 -13.75 -5.53 -0.43
CA ASN A 98 -14.33 -4.52 0.45
C ASN A 98 -13.44 -4.22 1.65
N SER A 99 -13.91 -3.35 2.55
CA SER A 99 -13.20 -2.99 3.78
C SER A 99 -13.05 -4.15 4.76
N ARG A 100 -13.97 -5.13 4.79
CA ARG A 100 -13.87 -6.30 5.70
C ARG A 100 -12.61 -7.13 5.42
N VAL A 101 -12.32 -7.40 4.14
CA VAL A 101 -11.11 -8.17 3.79
C VAL A 101 -9.82 -7.40 4.12
N LEU A 102 -9.85 -6.08 4.05
CA LEU A 102 -8.72 -5.23 4.45
C LEU A 102 -8.55 -5.19 5.96
N ASP A 103 -9.64 -5.07 6.71
CA ASP A 103 -9.62 -5.18 8.18
C ASP A 103 -9.01 -6.49 8.67
N ASP A 104 -9.33 -7.58 7.98
CA ASP A 104 -8.78 -8.89 8.30
C ASP A 104 -7.32 -9.03 7.84
N LEU A 105 -6.93 -8.41 6.74
CA LEU A 105 -5.56 -8.41 6.23
C LEU A 105 -4.61 -7.64 7.16
N VAL A 106 -4.99 -6.42 7.59
CA VAL A 106 -4.13 -5.60 8.46
C VAL A 106 -4.02 -6.14 9.88
N LYS A 107 -4.87 -7.09 10.28
CA LYS A 107 -4.76 -7.84 11.55
C LYS A 107 -3.82 -9.04 11.47
N GLN A 108 -3.36 -9.42 10.26
CA GLN A 108 -2.43 -10.54 10.12
C GLN A 108 -1.03 -10.17 10.64
N PRO A 109 -0.27 -11.16 11.16
CA PRO A 109 1.10 -10.92 11.62
C PRO A 109 1.97 -10.25 10.56
N GLY A 110 2.64 -9.17 10.97
CA GLY A 110 3.52 -8.37 10.11
C GLY A 110 2.83 -7.27 9.30
N MET A 111 1.50 -7.13 9.43
CA MET A 111 0.70 -6.11 8.76
C MET A 111 0.16 -5.04 9.70
N GLU A 112 0.40 -5.13 11.01
CA GLU A 112 -0.19 -4.30 12.05
C GLU A 112 0.16 -2.81 11.94
N GLN A 113 1.29 -2.51 11.29
CA GLN A 113 1.73 -1.14 11.02
C GLN A 113 0.87 -0.43 9.97
N TYR A 114 0.22 -1.19 9.08
CA TYR A 114 -0.52 -0.60 7.97
C TYR A 114 -1.93 -0.15 8.37
N ARG A 115 -2.37 0.91 7.70
CA ARG A 115 -3.75 1.37 7.60
C ARG A 115 -4.13 1.33 6.13
N TYR A 116 -5.40 1.54 5.79
CA TYR A 116 -5.82 1.49 4.39
C TYR A 116 -6.77 2.62 3.99
N ILE A 117 -6.82 2.87 2.70
CA ILE A 117 -7.83 3.66 2.00
C ILE A 117 -8.45 2.76 0.93
N GLN A 118 -9.77 2.68 0.93
CA GLN A 118 -10.57 1.98 -0.08
C GLN A 118 -11.90 2.70 -0.25
N TYR A 119 -12.42 2.69 -1.45
CA TYR A 119 -13.77 3.17 -1.80
C TYR A 119 -14.47 2.11 -2.61
N GLU A 120 -15.74 1.86 -2.29
CA GLU A 120 -16.59 0.99 -3.08
C GLU A 120 -16.82 1.58 -4.47
N GLY A 121 -16.49 0.80 -5.48
CA GLY A 121 -16.67 1.14 -6.89
C GLY A 121 -17.89 0.49 -7.52
N PRO A 122 -18.18 0.85 -8.77
CA PRO A 122 -19.33 0.32 -9.49
C PRO A 122 -19.08 -1.03 -10.18
N ASP A 123 -17.93 -1.67 -10.00
CA ASP A 123 -17.66 -3.01 -10.58
C ASP A 123 -18.72 -4.01 -10.09
N LYS A 124 -19.32 -4.74 -11.04
CA LYS A 124 -20.42 -5.67 -10.72
C LYS A 124 -19.97 -6.84 -9.85
N ARG A 125 -18.70 -7.25 -9.95
CA ARG A 125 -18.15 -8.32 -9.12
C ARG A 125 -17.84 -7.85 -7.70
N GLY A 126 -17.80 -6.52 -7.47
CA GLY A 126 -17.47 -5.95 -6.18
C GLY A 126 -15.97 -5.98 -5.88
N ILE A 127 -15.09 -5.83 -6.88
CA ILE A 127 -13.65 -5.74 -6.65
C ILE A 127 -13.11 -4.37 -7.02
N ASP A 128 -12.28 -3.83 -6.16
CA ASP A 128 -11.76 -2.46 -6.23
C ASP A 128 -10.24 -2.38 -6.06
N CYS A 129 -9.74 -1.16 -6.04
CA CYS A 129 -8.37 -0.84 -5.66
C CYS A 129 -8.35 -0.32 -4.22
N ALA A 130 -7.26 -0.62 -3.52
CA ALA A 130 -7.00 -0.10 -2.18
C ALA A 130 -5.55 0.37 -2.06
N LEU A 131 -5.29 1.21 -1.07
CA LEU A 131 -3.94 1.60 -0.66
C LEU A 131 -3.73 1.18 0.79
N LEU A 132 -2.73 0.33 1.05
CA LEU A 132 -2.16 0.18 2.38
C LEU A 132 -1.08 1.24 2.57
N TYR A 133 -1.00 1.84 3.75
CA TYR A 133 0.06 2.80 4.07
C TYR A 133 0.51 2.66 5.53
N ASP A 134 1.77 2.93 5.77
CA ASP A 134 2.34 3.02 7.12
C ASP A 134 2.28 4.49 7.58
N PRO A 135 1.45 4.82 8.59
CA PRO A 135 1.32 6.21 9.07
C PRO A 135 2.61 6.81 9.63
N SER A 136 3.59 5.98 9.98
CA SER A 136 4.91 6.47 10.43
C SER A 136 5.79 6.94 9.28
N GLN A 137 5.49 6.52 8.04
CA GLN A 137 6.26 6.83 6.84
C GLN A 137 5.49 7.70 5.84
N TYR A 138 4.16 7.70 5.88
CA TYR A 138 3.32 8.40 4.90
C TYR A 138 2.07 9.00 5.54
N GLU A 139 1.94 10.32 5.44
CA GLU A 139 0.76 11.08 5.90
C GLU A 139 -0.20 11.32 4.73
N ILE A 140 -1.42 10.82 4.85
CA ILE A 140 -2.48 11.06 3.85
C ILE A 140 -3.01 12.49 4.03
N THR A 141 -3.06 13.25 2.93
CA THR A 141 -3.62 14.62 2.92
C THR A 141 -4.96 14.70 2.22
N ALA A 142 -5.20 13.86 1.22
CA ALA A 142 -6.49 13.73 0.54
C ALA A 142 -6.63 12.37 -0.13
N SER A 143 -7.87 11.94 -0.36
CA SER A 143 -8.14 10.77 -1.18
C SER A 143 -9.51 10.89 -1.86
N LYS A 144 -9.65 10.26 -3.02
CA LYS A 144 -10.91 10.20 -3.77
C LYS A 144 -10.94 9.01 -4.72
N LEU A 145 -12.15 8.56 -5.05
CA LEU A 145 -12.40 7.67 -6.18
C LEU A 145 -12.81 8.49 -7.40
N VAL A 146 -12.16 8.25 -8.53
CA VAL A 146 -12.54 8.83 -9.83
C VAL A 146 -13.04 7.71 -10.71
N LEU A 147 -14.29 7.79 -11.14
CA LEU A 147 -14.88 6.80 -12.02
C LEU A 147 -14.43 7.04 -13.47
N SER A 148 -14.23 5.96 -14.22
CA SER A 148 -14.02 6.06 -15.65
C SER A 148 -15.33 6.45 -16.34
N GLU A 149 -15.23 7.25 -17.40
CA GLU A 149 -16.38 7.46 -18.29
C GLU A 149 -16.77 6.12 -18.94
N PRO A 150 -18.07 5.85 -19.09
CA PRO A 150 -18.53 4.69 -19.85
C PRO A 150 -17.98 4.73 -21.29
N PHE A 151 -17.68 3.58 -21.85
CA PHE A 151 -17.33 3.50 -23.27
C PHE A 151 -18.49 3.97 -24.14
N GLU A 152 -18.18 4.67 -25.22
CA GLU A 152 -19.18 5.16 -26.17
C GLU A 152 -20.06 4.00 -26.67
N GLY A 153 -21.37 4.06 -26.38
CA GLY A 153 -22.34 3.02 -26.73
C GLY A 153 -22.58 1.94 -25.68
N ASP A 154 -21.82 1.89 -24.57
CA ASP A 154 -22.04 0.95 -23.47
C ASP A 154 -22.08 1.63 -22.10
N THR A 155 -23.28 2.00 -21.68
CA THR A 155 -23.51 2.63 -20.36
C THR A 155 -23.75 1.60 -19.25
N THR A 156 -23.66 0.30 -19.56
CA THR A 156 -24.01 -0.77 -18.61
C THR A 156 -22.80 -1.44 -17.98
N HIS A 157 -21.62 -1.34 -18.58
CA HIS A 157 -20.38 -1.90 -18.06
C HIS A 157 -19.57 -0.82 -17.33
N LEU A 158 -19.90 -0.66 -16.05
CA LEU A 158 -19.08 0.14 -15.15
C LEU A 158 -17.95 -0.75 -14.61
N THR A 159 -16.73 -0.27 -14.71
CA THR A 159 -15.54 -0.91 -14.15
C THR A 159 -15.10 -0.19 -12.88
N ARG A 160 -14.08 -0.75 -12.23
CA ARG A 160 -13.40 -0.13 -11.08
C ARG A 160 -13.01 1.32 -11.38
N GLY A 161 -13.14 2.18 -10.39
CA GLY A 161 -12.62 3.53 -10.46
C GLY A 161 -11.10 3.58 -10.22
N PHE A 162 -10.54 4.77 -10.40
CA PHE A 162 -9.16 5.07 -10.04
C PHE A 162 -9.13 5.63 -8.61
N LEU A 163 -8.46 4.93 -7.72
CA LEU A 163 -8.17 5.43 -6.38
C LEU A 163 -7.01 6.43 -6.48
N ILE A 164 -7.29 7.69 -6.18
CA ILE A 164 -6.30 8.76 -6.10
C ILE A 164 -6.09 9.09 -4.63
N VAL A 165 -4.83 9.04 -4.21
CA VAL A 165 -4.44 9.38 -2.84
C VAL A 165 -3.28 10.35 -2.88
N ASP A 166 -3.45 11.49 -2.24
CA ASP A 166 -2.41 12.51 -2.05
C ASP A 166 -1.85 12.40 -0.63
N GLY A 167 -0.55 12.59 -0.49
CA GLY A 167 0.09 12.51 0.80
C GLY A 167 1.53 13.01 0.79
N ARG A 168 2.18 12.87 1.93
CA ARG A 168 3.59 13.28 2.15
C ARG A 168 4.34 12.14 2.80
N LEU A 169 5.57 11.91 2.34
CA LEU A 169 6.51 11.07 3.08
C LEU A 169 6.90 11.80 4.38
N ALA A 170 6.96 11.06 5.47
CA ALA A 170 7.43 11.59 6.75
C ALA A 170 8.93 11.89 6.64
N ASN A 171 9.35 13.05 7.11
CA ASN A 171 10.77 13.47 7.19
C ASN A 171 11.35 13.12 8.55
#